data_5695a26348ad5749ce5f2c58c5883057
#
_entry.id   5695a26348ad5749ce5f2c58c5883057
#
_cell.length_a   1.000
_cell.length_b   1.000
_cell.length_c   1.000
_cell.angle_alpha   90.00
_cell.angle_beta   90.00
_cell.angle_gamma   90.00
#
_symmetry.space_group_name_H-M   'P 1'
#
loop_
_entity.id
_entity.type
_entity.pdbx_description
1 polymer ?
#
loop_
_entity_poly.entity_id
_entity_poly.type
_entity_poly.pdbx_seq_one_letter_code
_entity_poly.pdbx_strand_id
1 'polypeptide(L)'
;MAWVVVAGLTVGLAAGSVRFGWDRDNVIAPLVTTLGDLRTVPALVLAAVLADRSGLTDGLAAALATVSVGVLVVAWRIPTDRLRGIVRQSVPVLGVAAVFDLVAGLTLEKRLDDLLAAEAILVLLPAFLGTAGALGAILSSRLSTQFHLGLDDATPVPSRSSMRNIVDLVVLAVPVFVVGALVAHLVAQATGQSSPSLADLVVVTILAGGLVTVLMVFVAYYTTMGAFRFGLDPDTYGIPMVTSTLDLVGAFTLILALVAVGVA
;
A
#
# COMPACT_ATOMS: atom_id res chain seq x y z
N MET A 1 0.07 17.74 13.12
CA MET A 1 1.54 17.67 12.94
C MET A 1 1.98 16.57 11.97
N ALA A 2 1.38 15.36 12.00
CA ALA A 2 1.75 14.27 11.09
C ALA A 2 1.72 14.65 9.61
N TRP A 3 0.67 15.31 9.16
CA TRP A 3 0.47 15.75 7.77
C TRP A 3 1.53 16.70 7.25
N VAL A 4 2.01 17.62 8.09
CA VAL A 4 3.03 18.60 7.68
C VAL A 4 4.36 17.92 7.37
N VAL A 5 4.71 16.87 8.13
CA VAL A 5 5.96 16.14 7.91
C VAL A 5 5.88 15.28 6.65
N VAL A 6 4.75 14.57 6.44
CA VAL A 6 4.56 13.78 5.21
C VAL A 6 4.52 14.68 3.99
N ALA A 7 3.78 15.80 4.05
CA ALA A 7 3.74 16.78 2.97
C ALA A 7 5.14 17.39 2.70
N GLY A 8 5.88 17.75 3.75
CA GLY A 8 7.25 18.25 3.62
C GLY A 8 8.21 17.24 3.00
N LEU A 9 8.12 15.96 3.41
CA LEU A 9 8.89 14.86 2.83
C LEU A 9 8.51 14.63 1.35
N THR A 10 7.22 14.63 1.03
CA THR A 10 6.75 14.47 -0.36
C THR A 10 7.29 15.58 -1.25
N VAL A 11 7.21 16.84 -0.79
CA VAL A 11 7.76 17.99 -1.54
C VAL A 11 9.28 17.89 -1.63
N GLY A 12 9.96 17.49 -0.55
CA GLY A 12 11.41 17.29 -0.55
C GLY A 12 11.87 16.18 -1.50
N LEU A 13 11.17 15.04 -1.52
CA LEU A 13 11.43 13.93 -2.45
C LEU A 13 11.16 14.34 -3.90
N ALA A 14 10.06 15.06 -4.15
CA ALA A 14 9.74 15.57 -5.48
C ALA A 14 10.79 16.56 -5.99
N ALA A 15 11.23 17.50 -5.15
CA ALA A 15 12.29 18.45 -5.49
C ALA A 15 13.65 17.74 -5.67
N GLY A 16 13.96 16.77 -4.79
CA GLY A 16 15.18 15.96 -4.87
C GLY A 16 15.21 15.12 -6.15
N SER A 17 14.10 14.48 -6.53
CA SER A 17 14.03 13.67 -7.75
C SER A 17 14.30 14.50 -9.01
N VAL A 18 13.78 15.73 -9.06
CA VAL A 18 14.08 16.66 -10.17
C VAL A 18 15.57 17.05 -10.17
N ARG A 19 16.14 17.35 -8.98
CA ARG A 19 17.52 17.80 -8.88
C ARG A 19 18.53 16.71 -9.19
N PHE A 20 18.25 15.47 -8.80
CA PHE A 20 19.17 14.34 -8.95
C PHE A 20 18.85 13.45 -10.17
N GLY A 21 17.82 13.79 -10.95
CA GLY A 21 17.41 13.01 -12.12
C GLY A 21 16.79 11.66 -11.78
N TRP A 22 16.23 11.49 -10.58
CA TRP A 22 15.55 10.25 -10.19
C TRP A 22 14.20 10.13 -10.89
N ASP A 23 13.84 8.91 -11.22
CA ASP A 23 12.50 8.61 -11.71
C ASP A 23 11.48 8.78 -10.58
N ARG A 24 10.59 9.76 -10.75
CA ARG A 24 9.59 10.14 -9.76
C ARG A 24 8.60 9.02 -9.48
N ASP A 25 8.22 8.29 -10.50
CA ASP A 25 7.24 7.19 -10.40
C ASP A 25 7.79 6.04 -9.55
N ASN A 26 9.11 5.83 -9.57
CA ASN A 26 9.77 4.78 -8.79
C ASN A 26 10.10 5.18 -7.36
N VAL A 27 10.23 6.47 -7.06
CA VAL A 27 10.80 6.95 -5.78
C VAL A 27 9.73 7.55 -4.87
N ILE A 28 8.85 8.39 -5.41
CA ILE A 28 7.96 9.19 -4.56
C ILE A 28 6.90 8.31 -3.91
N ALA A 29 6.13 7.57 -4.70
CA ALA A 29 5.02 6.77 -4.17
C ALA A 29 5.48 5.74 -3.11
N PRO A 30 6.48 4.88 -3.35
CA PRO A 30 6.93 3.91 -2.36
C PRO A 30 7.48 4.53 -1.09
N LEU A 31 8.29 5.59 -1.19
CA LEU A 31 8.88 6.22 -0.02
C LEU A 31 7.84 6.96 0.82
N VAL A 32 6.88 7.63 0.20
CA VAL A 32 5.82 8.34 0.93
C VAL A 32 4.89 7.37 1.65
N THR A 33 4.51 6.25 1.02
CA THR A 33 3.70 5.20 1.67
C THR A 33 4.45 4.57 2.83
N THR A 34 5.68 4.11 2.64
CA THR A 34 6.48 3.49 3.70
C THR A 34 6.70 4.43 4.90
N LEU A 35 6.97 5.71 4.65
CA LEU A 35 7.10 6.71 5.72
C LEU A 35 5.75 7.01 6.40
N GLY A 36 4.64 6.89 5.66
CA GLY A 36 3.29 6.93 6.21
C GLY A 36 3.07 5.81 7.21
N ASP A 37 3.35 4.57 6.79
CA ASP A 37 3.17 3.35 7.58
C ASP A 37 4.04 3.36 8.84
N LEU A 38 5.31 3.74 8.72
CA LEU A 38 6.24 3.87 9.85
C LEU A 38 5.72 4.78 10.97
N ARG A 39 4.88 5.76 10.65
CA ARG A 39 4.29 6.69 11.62
C ARG A 39 2.93 6.23 12.13
N THR A 40 2.20 5.50 11.31
CA THR A 40 0.87 5.01 11.66
C THR A 40 0.95 4.01 12.82
N VAL A 41 1.94 3.12 12.83
CA VAL A 41 2.10 2.11 13.88
C VAL A 41 2.28 2.73 15.28
N PRO A 42 3.22 3.67 15.53
CA PRO A 42 3.33 4.32 16.83
C PRO A 42 2.06 5.11 17.22
N ALA A 43 1.38 5.71 16.25
CA ALA A 43 0.13 6.43 16.50
C ALA A 43 -1.00 5.49 16.92
N LEU A 44 -1.10 4.30 16.30
CA LEU A 44 -2.06 3.26 16.69
C LEU A 44 -1.77 2.71 18.09
N VAL A 45 -0.49 2.44 18.41
CA VAL A 45 -0.09 1.99 19.75
C VAL A 45 -0.47 3.05 20.80
N LEU A 46 -0.17 4.33 20.53
CA LEU A 46 -0.57 5.41 21.43
C LEU A 46 -2.09 5.51 21.56
N ALA A 47 -2.84 5.38 20.48
CA ALA A 47 -4.29 5.37 20.49
C ALA A 47 -4.84 4.20 21.31
N ALA A 48 -4.28 2.99 21.17
CA ALA A 48 -4.66 1.80 21.93
C ALA A 48 -4.41 1.99 23.44
N VAL A 49 -3.24 2.51 23.81
CA VAL A 49 -2.92 2.83 25.22
C VAL A 49 -3.85 3.90 25.80
N LEU A 50 -4.25 4.87 25.00
CA LEU A 50 -5.21 5.90 25.41
C LEU A 50 -6.64 5.35 25.48
N ALA A 51 -7.00 4.41 24.62
CA ALA A 51 -8.34 3.79 24.57
C ALA A 51 -8.69 3.02 25.84
N ASP A 52 -7.70 2.51 26.56
CA ASP A 52 -7.88 1.83 27.85
C ASP A 52 -8.27 2.79 28.99
N ARG A 53 -8.21 4.08 28.76
CA ARG A 53 -8.59 5.13 29.73
C ARG A 53 -10.00 5.63 29.43
N SER A 54 -11.02 4.89 29.88
CA SER A 54 -12.44 5.19 29.69
C SER A 54 -12.83 6.63 30.05
N GLY A 55 -13.60 7.27 29.18
CA GLY A 55 -14.22 8.60 29.35
C GLY A 55 -13.52 9.75 28.63
N LEU A 56 -12.18 9.83 28.64
CA LEU A 56 -11.45 10.84 27.86
C LEU A 56 -11.35 10.46 26.36
N THR A 57 -11.28 9.17 26.07
CA THR A 57 -11.16 8.64 24.71
C THR A 57 -12.42 8.82 23.88
N ASP A 58 -13.60 8.59 24.47
CA ASP A 58 -14.87 8.77 23.76
C ASP A 58 -15.08 10.24 23.38
N GLY A 59 -14.77 11.16 24.29
CA GLY A 59 -14.82 12.59 24.04
C GLY A 59 -13.81 13.04 22.97
N LEU A 60 -12.59 12.52 23.02
CA LEU A 60 -11.54 12.82 22.04
C LEU A 60 -11.89 12.23 20.67
N ALA A 61 -12.37 10.99 20.61
CA ALA A 61 -12.80 10.35 19.38
C ALA A 61 -13.97 11.09 18.73
N ALA A 62 -14.98 11.48 19.52
CA ALA A 62 -16.10 12.29 19.02
C ALA A 62 -15.66 13.66 18.52
N ALA A 63 -14.73 14.32 19.23
CA ALA A 63 -14.18 15.61 18.80
C ALA A 63 -13.40 15.48 17.50
N LEU A 64 -12.52 14.49 17.38
CA LEU A 64 -11.74 14.24 16.15
C LEU A 64 -12.65 13.85 14.98
N ALA A 65 -13.66 13.00 15.19
CA ALA A 65 -14.64 12.66 14.18
C ALA A 65 -15.40 13.91 13.71
N THR A 66 -15.85 14.75 14.64
CA THR A 66 -16.56 16.00 14.33
C THR A 66 -15.68 16.97 13.52
N VAL A 67 -14.41 17.13 13.93
CA VAL A 67 -13.44 17.95 13.19
C VAL A 67 -13.21 17.38 11.79
N SER A 68 -13.05 16.06 11.64
CA SER A 68 -12.83 15.41 10.36
C SER A 68 -14.03 15.59 9.42
N VAL A 69 -15.24 15.39 9.91
CA VAL A 69 -16.48 15.65 9.15
C VAL A 69 -16.59 17.14 8.80
N GLY A 70 -16.28 18.03 9.75
CA GLY A 70 -16.28 19.48 9.52
C GLY A 70 -15.30 19.90 8.41
N VAL A 71 -14.07 19.37 8.44
CA VAL A 71 -13.06 19.62 7.40
C VAL A 71 -13.55 19.09 6.05
N LEU A 72 -14.14 17.90 6.01
CA LEU A 72 -14.68 17.30 4.79
C LEU A 72 -15.82 18.17 4.20
N VAL A 73 -16.76 18.62 5.03
CA VAL A 73 -17.85 19.52 4.61
C VAL A 73 -17.33 20.85 4.10
N VAL A 74 -16.34 21.44 4.77
CA VAL A 74 -15.70 22.69 4.33
C VAL A 74 -14.97 22.46 2.99
N ALA A 75 -14.19 21.40 2.87
CA ALA A 75 -13.48 21.05 1.62
C ALA A 75 -14.47 20.84 0.45
N TRP A 76 -15.61 20.24 0.73
CA TRP A 76 -16.67 20.07 -0.29
C TRP A 76 -17.32 21.39 -0.73
N ARG A 77 -17.35 22.40 0.16
CA ARG A 77 -17.94 23.72 -0.09
C ARG A 77 -16.97 24.76 -0.67
N ILE A 78 -15.68 24.47 -0.69
CA ILE A 78 -14.67 25.39 -1.26
C ILE A 78 -14.98 25.63 -2.74
N PRO A 79 -15.08 26.90 -3.18
CA PRO A 79 -15.50 27.25 -4.55
C PRO A 79 -14.43 27.00 -5.62
N THR A 80 -13.26 26.50 -5.25
CA THR A 80 -12.15 26.23 -6.19
C THR A 80 -12.40 24.91 -6.92
N ASP A 81 -12.69 24.97 -8.20
CA ASP A 81 -13.03 23.80 -9.03
C ASP A 81 -11.99 22.68 -8.95
N ARG A 82 -10.70 23.03 -8.84
CA ARG A 82 -9.61 22.08 -8.72
C ARG A 82 -9.67 21.26 -7.42
N LEU A 83 -9.83 21.92 -6.27
CA LEU A 83 -9.92 21.24 -4.98
C LEU A 83 -11.20 20.41 -4.87
N ARG A 84 -12.32 20.95 -5.36
CA ARG A 84 -13.60 20.22 -5.41
C ARG A 84 -13.48 18.95 -6.28
N GLY A 85 -12.78 19.02 -7.42
CA GLY A 85 -12.51 17.86 -8.28
C GLY A 85 -11.73 16.77 -7.54
N ILE A 86 -10.64 17.15 -6.89
CA ILE A 86 -9.82 16.21 -6.09
C ILE A 86 -10.65 15.55 -4.99
N VAL A 87 -11.36 16.33 -4.16
CA VAL A 87 -12.16 15.79 -3.06
C VAL A 87 -13.26 14.85 -3.56
N ARG A 88 -13.96 15.21 -4.65
CA ARG A 88 -15.03 14.37 -5.23
C ARG A 88 -14.51 13.06 -5.80
N GLN A 89 -13.28 13.02 -6.30
CA GLN A 89 -12.65 11.79 -6.78
C GLN A 89 -12.06 10.98 -5.63
N SER A 90 -11.34 11.61 -4.70
CA SER A 90 -10.62 10.92 -3.63
C SER A 90 -11.54 10.30 -2.58
N VAL A 91 -12.61 10.99 -2.16
CA VAL A 91 -13.46 10.51 -1.05
C VAL A 91 -14.11 9.16 -1.32
N PRO A 92 -14.77 8.93 -2.49
CA PRO A 92 -15.35 7.62 -2.78
C PRO A 92 -14.29 6.51 -2.87
N VAL A 93 -13.16 6.82 -3.50
CA VAL A 93 -12.05 5.86 -3.68
C VAL A 93 -11.45 5.45 -2.35
N LEU A 94 -11.12 6.44 -1.51
CA LEU A 94 -10.58 6.18 -0.17
C LEU A 94 -11.61 5.45 0.72
N GLY A 95 -12.91 5.69 0.51
CA GLY A 95 -13.96 4.94 1.19
C GLY A 95 -13.97 3.45 0.81
N VAL A 96 -13.86 3.14 -0.49
CA VAL A 96 -13.75 1.75 -0.97
C VAL A 96 -12.43 1.12 -0.52
N ALA A 97 -11.31 1.85 -0.62
CA ALA A 97 -10.01 1.42 -0.14
C ALA A 97 -10.06 1.04 1.35
N ALA A 98 -10.64 1.89 2.19
CA ALA A 98 -10.79 1.62 3.62
C ALA A 98 -11.61 0.34 3.91
N VAL A 99 -12.62 0.04 3.08
CA VAL A 99 -13.38 -1.22 3.22
C VAL A 99 -12.48 -2.42 2.90
N PHE A 100 -11.64 -2.35 1.86
CA PHE A 100 -10.70 -3.42 1.53
C PHE A 100 -9.68 -3.62 2.65
N ASP A 101 -9.13 -2.54 3.21
CA ASP A 101 -8.18 -2.59 4.32
C ASP A 101 -8.82 -3.21 5.58
N LEU A 102 -10.08 -2.87 5.88
CA LEU A 102 -10.83 -3.49 6.98
C LEU A 102 -11.06 -4.99 6.75
N VAL A 103 -11.39 -5.41 5.54
CA VAL A 103 -11.56 -6.83 5.21
C VAL A 103 -10.23 -7.57 5.27
N ALA A 104 -9.13 -6.95 4.83
CA ALA A 104 -7.77 -7.48 4.99
C ALA A 104 -7.45 -7.69 6.49
N GLY A 105 -7.68 -6.67 7.32
CA GLY A 105 -7.49 -6.75 8.77
C GLY A 105 -8.30 -7.85 9.44
N LEU A 106 -9.60 -7.96 9.11
CA LEU A 106 -10.46 -9.04 9.63
C LEU A 106 -10.02 -10.44 9.17
N THR A 107 -9.42 -10.53 8.00
CA THR A 107 -8.88 -11.80 7.48
C THR A 107 -7.66 -12.23 8.30
N LEU A 108 -6.77 -11.29 8.61
CA LEU A 108 -5.58 -11.51 9.45
C LEU A 108 -5.97 -11.83 10.90
N GLU A 109 -6.96 -11.12 11.46
CA GLU A 109 -7.45 -11.36 12.82
C GLU A 109 -7.93 -12.80 13.01
N LYS A 110 -8.67 -13.37 12.05
CA LYS A 110 -9.16 -14.77 12.11
C LYS A 110 -8.04 -15.82 12.14
N ARG A 111 -6.82 -15.44 11.79
CA ARG A 111 -5.63 -16.30 11.77
C ARG A 111 -4.55 -15.80 12.73
N LEU A 112 -4.95 -14.97 13.69
CA LEU A 112 -4.00 -14.33 14.60
C LEU A 112 -3.20 -15.36 15.40
N ASP A 113 -3.84 -16.43 15.89
CA ASP A 113 -3.19 -17.48 16.65
C ASP A 113 -2.13 -18.21 15.81
N ASP A 114 -2.42 -18.49 14.54
CA ASP A 114 -1.48 -19.10 13.59
C ASP A 114 -0.28 -18.16 13.32
N LEU A 115 -0.55 -16.86 13.17
CA LEU A 115 0.49 -15.85 12.95
C LEU A 115 1.37 -15.61 14.18
N LEU A 116 0.79 -15.70 15.40
CA LEU A 116 1.50 -15.57 16.66
C LEU A 116 2.38 -16.78 16.97
N ALA A 117 2.07 -17.95 16.40
CA ALA A 117 2.88 -19.15 16.59
C ALA A 117 4.30 -19.00 16.01
N ALA A 118 4.49 -18.11 15.02
CA ALA A 118 5.78 -17.80 14.44
C ALA A 118 5.95 -16.26 14.32
N GLU A 119 6.50 -15.66 15.35
CA GLU A 119 6.60 -14.19 15.50
C GLU A 119 7.29 -13.49 14.32
N ALA A 120 8.23 -14.16 13.66
CA ALA A 120 8.87 -13.65 12.43
C ALA A 120 7.86 -13.34 11.31
N ILE A 121 6.69 -14.02 11.28
CA ILE A 121 5.64 -13.77 10.29
C ILE A 121 4.99 -12.41 10.55
N LEU A 122 4.85 -12.00 11.81
CA LEU A 122 4.33 -10.67 12.15
C LEU A 122 5.26 -9.54 11.67
N VAL A 123 6.57 -9.79 11.63
CA VAL A 123 7.55 -8.86 11.06
C VAL A 123 7.49 -8.88 9.53
N LEU A 124 7.32 -10.06 8.93
CA LEU A 124 7.24 -10.25 7.49
C LEU A 124 5.98 -9.60 6.89
N LEU A 125 4.85 -9.69 7.57
CA LEU A 125 3.53 -9.29 7.06
C LEU A 125 3.49 -7.83 6.57
N PRO A 126 3.83 -6.80 7.37
CA PRO A 126 3.82 -5.43 6.89
C PRO A 126 4.87 -5.19 5.78
N ALA A 127 6.04 -5.85 5.85
CA ALA A 127 7.05 -5.76 4.81
C ALA A 127 6.56 -6.36 3.49
N PHE A 128 5.84 -7.49 3.53
CA PHE A 128 5.28 -8.16 2.37
C PHE A 128 4.17 -7.34 1.72
N LEU A 129 3.18 -6.89 2.51
CA LEU A 129 2.05 -6.09 2.04
C LEU A 129 2.53 -4.74 1.48
N GLY A 130 3.39 -4.04 2.23
CA GLY A 130 3.97 -2.77 1.79
C GLY A 130 4.77 -2.90 0.49
N THR A 131 5.50 -4.00 0.31
CA THR A 131 6.23 -4.29 -0.94
C THR A 131 5.28 -4.51 -2.11
N ALA A 132 4.23 -5.32 -1.93
CA ALA A 132 3.23 -5.57 -2.96
C ALA A 132 2.53 -4.27 -3.38
N GLY A 133 2.08 -3.47 -2.40
CA GLY A 133 1.47 -2.17 -2.61
C GLY A 133 2.40 -1.19 -3.33
N ALA A 134 3.67 -1.11 -2.93
CA ALA A 134 4.67 -0.25 -3.56
C ALA A 134 4.93 -0.62 -5.03
N LEU A 135 5.11 -1.91 -5.33
CA LEU A 135 5.29 -2.38 -6.71
C LEU A 135 4.06 -2.07 -7.58
N GLY A 136 2.85 -2.27 -7.04
CA GLY A 136 1.61 -1.93 -7.71
C GLY A 136 1.46 -0.43 -7.96
N ALA A 137 1.80 0.40 -6.99
CA ALA A 137 1.80 1.85 -7.12
C ALA A 137 2.80 2.35 -8.18
N ILE A 138 4.01 1.77 -8.22
CA ILE A 138 5.01 2.07 -9.26
C ILE A 138 4.45 1.73 -10.65
N LEU A 139 3.86 0.54 -10.82
CA LEU A 139 3.29 0.14 -12.10
C LEU A 139 2.16 1.09 -12.52
N SER A 140 1.24 1.40 -11.60
CA SER A 140 0.14 2.32 -11.84
C SER A 140 0.63 3.72 -12.24
N SER A 141 1.62 4.27 -11.52
CA SER A 141 2.19 5.59 -11.80
C SER A 141 2.90 5.65 -13.16
N ARG A 142 3.70 4.63 -13.50
CA ARG A 142 4.35 4.54 -14.82
C ARG A 142 3.35 4.45 -15.97
N LEU A 143 2.29 3.65 -15.81
CA LEU A 143 1.22 3.54 -16.81
C LEU A 143 0.46 4.86 -16.94
N SER A 144 0.12 5.50 -15.80
CA SER A 144 -0.51 6.82 -15.78
C SER A 144 0.30 7.86 -16.55
N THR A 145 1.61 7.93 -16.27
CA THR A 145 2.54 8.84 -16.98
C THR A 145 2.56 8.56 -18.49
N GLN A 146 2.60 7.29 -18.91
CA GLN A 146 2.61 6.94 -20.33
C GLN A 146 1.31 7.33 -21.04
N PHE A 147 0.16 7.07 -20.40
CA PHE A 147 -1.15 7.43 -20.96
C PHE A 147 -1.32 8.95 -21.08
N HIS A 148 -0.91 9.70 -20.07
CA HIS A 148 -1.00 11.16 -20.09
C HIS A 148 -0.06 11.82 -21.12
N LEU A 149 1.10 11.24 -21.34
CA LEU A 149 2.04 11.74 -22.35
C LEU A 149 1.70 11.29 -23.78
N GLY A 150 0.66 10.45 -23.94
CA GLY A 150 0.31 9.89 -25.27
C GLY A 150 1.37 8.95 -25.83
N LEU A 151 2.22 8.37 -24.97
CA LEU A 151 3.25 7.39 -25.33
C LEU A 151 2.68 5.98 -25.46
N ASP A 152 1.50 5.77 -24.89
CA ASP A 152 0.75 4.52 -24.97
C ASP A 152 -0.75 4.80 -24.95
N ASP A 153 -1.52 3.93 -25.61
CA ASP A 153 -2.97 3.99 -25.63
C ASP A 153 -3.55 3.13 -24.47
N ALA A 154 -4.54 3.66 -23.76
CA ALA A 154 -5.25 2.96 -22.71
C ALA A 154 -6.19 1.89 -23.31
N THR A 155 -5.65 0.79 -23.84
CA THR A 155 -6.37 -0.31 -24.47
C THR A 155 -6.55 -1.49 -23.55
N PRO A 156 -7.57 -2.37 -23.75
CA PRO A 156 -7.75 -3.56 -22.90
C PRO A 156 -6.58 -4.56 -22.94
N VAL A 157 -5.79 -4.55 -24.01
CA VAL A 157 -4.59 -5.39 -24.15
C VAL A 157 -3.37 -4.51 -23.98
N PRO A 158 -2.43 -4.83 -23.07
CA PRO A 158 -1.21 -4.06 -22.89
C PRO A 158 -0.39 -3.94 -24.17
N SER A 159 0.04 -2.73 -24.50
CA SER A 159 0.97 -2.48 -25.60
C SER A 159 2.35 -3.05 -25.30
N ARG A 160 3.27 -2.97 -26.28
CA ARG A 160 4.67 -3.34 -26.04
C ARG A 160 5.35 -2.46 -24.99
N SER A 161 4.94 -1.20 -24.88
CA SER A 161 5.48 -0.26 -23.90
C SER A 161 5.00 -0.60 -22.48
N SER A 162 3.69 -0.76 -22.31
CA SER A 162 3.10 -1.23 -21.06
C SER A 162 3.65 -2.59 -20.63
N MET A 163 3.82 -3.53 -21.58
CA MET A 163 4.36 -4.86 -21.29
C MET A 163 5.80 -4.80 -20.77
N ARG A 164 6.64 -3.88 -21.25
CA ARG A 164 7.99 -3.69 -20.70
C ARG A 164 7.93 -3.28 -19.23
N ASN A 165 7.11 -2.29 -18.86
CA ASN A 165 6.94 -1.89 -17.47
C ASN A 165 6.45 -3.06 -16.61
N ILE A 166 5.51 -3.86 -17.10
CA ILE A 166 5.01 -5.05 -16.42
C ILE A 166 6.16 -6.03 -16.17
N VAL A 167 6.93 -6.37 -17.21
CA VAL A 167 8.05 -7.31 -17.10
C VAL A 167 9.12 -6.79 -16.14
N ASP A 168 9.49 -5.51 -16.24
CA ASP A 168 10.48 -4.90 -15.34
C ASP A 168 10.07 -5.05 -13.87
N LEU A 169 8.79 -4.80 -13.57
CA LEU A 169 8.27 -4.91 -12.19
C LEU A 169 8.15 -6.37 -11.73
N VAL A 170 7.73 -7.30 -12.60
CA VAL A 170 7.69 -8.73 -12.31
C VAL A 170 9.08 -9.28 -12.01
N VAL A 171 10.09 -8.88 -12.78
CA VAL A 171 11.49 -9.27 -12.53
C VAL A 171 12.01 -8.67 -11.23
N LEU A 172 11.65 -7.41 -10.93
CA LEU A 172 12.04 -6.73 -9.69
C LEU A 172 11.35 -7.34 -8.46
N ALA A 173 10.14 -7.85 -8.59
CA ALA A 173 9.36 -8.40 -7.47
C ALA A 173 10.10 -9.56 -6.77
N VAL A 174 10.71 -10.48 -7.54
CA VAL A 174 11.38 -11.66 -6.98
C VAL A 174 12.47 -11.32 -5.98
N PRO A 175 13.52 -10.53 -6.33
CA PRO A 175 14.57 -10.22 -5.36
C PRO A 175 14.05 -9.38 -4.19
N VAL A 176 13.05 -8.52 -4.38
CA VAL A 176 12.52 -7.67 -3.31
C VAL A 176 11.77 -8.50 -2.28
N PHE A 177 10.96 -9.48 -2.69
CA PHE A 177 10.30 -10.40 -1.75
C PHE A 177 11.31 -11.30 -1.01
N VAL A 178 12.37 -11.76 -1.67
CA VAL A 178 13.44 -12.51 -1.01
C VAL A 178 14.18 -11.67 0.03
N VAL A 179 14.48 -10.41 -0.30
CA VAL A 179 15.07 -9.47 0.67
C VAL A 179 14.13 -9.25 1.86
N GLY A 180 12.82 -9.13 1.63
CA GLY A 180 11.81 -9.03 2.71
C GLY A 180 11.86 -10.22 3.68
N ALA A 181 11.93 -11.45 3.15
CA ALA A 181 12.08 -12.67 3.96
C ALA A 181 13.38 -12.68 4.77
N LEU A 182 14.49 -12.29 4.12
CA LEU A 182 15.79 -12.22 4.78
C LEU A 182 15.80 -11.21 5.92
N VAL A 183 15.27 -10.02 5.69
CA VAL A 183 15.19 -8.97 6.70
C VAL A 183 14.29 -9.40 7.86
N ALA A 184 13.13 -9.99 7.58
CA ALA A 184 12.22 -10.47 8.63
C ALA A 184 12.89 -11.54 9.50
N HIS A 185 13.60 -12.49 8.89
CA HIS A 185 14.36 -13.52 9.61
C HIS A 185 15.46 -12.93 10.49
N LEU A 186 16.25 -12.00 9.95
CA LEU A 186 17.33 -11.34 10.69
C LEU A 186 16.80 -10.50 11.87
N VAL A 187 15.69 -9.79 11.66
CA VAL A 187 15.06 -9.00 12.73
C VAL A 187 14.54 -9.92 13.82
N ALA A 188 13.86 -11.02 13.48
CA ALA A 188 13.38 -11.98 14.45
C ALA A 188 14.54 -12.58 15.28
N GLN A 189 15.63 -12.97 14.64
CA GLN A 189 16.82 -13.45 15.35
C GLN A 189 17.44 -12.37 16.27
N ALA A 190 17.56 -11.15 15.78
CA ALA A 190 18.13 -10.05 16.56
C ALA A 190 17.28 -9.67 17.79
N THR A 191 15.96 -9.89 17.73
CA THR A 191 15.02 -9.60 18.83
C THR A 191 14.71 -10.82 19.71
N GLY A 192 15.30 -11.99 19.40
CA GLY A 192 15.06 -13.23 20.15
C GLY A 192 13.69 -13.84 19.93
N GLN A 193 13.03 -13.49 18.83
CA GLN A 193 11.71 -13.99 18.46
C GLN A 193 11.79 -15.34 17.74
N SER A 194 10.72 -16.15 17.86
CA SER A 194 10.60 -17.39 17.12
C SER A 194 10.53 -17.15 15.62
N SER A 195 11.30 -17.91 14.84
CA SER A 195 11.32 -17.80 13.39
C SER A 195 11.36 -19.18 12.74
N PRO A 196 10.56 -19.41 11.69
CA PRO A 196 10.75 -20.54 10.81
C PRO A 196 12.14 -20.53 10.18
N SER A 197 12.51 -21.62 9.52
CA SER A 197 13.78 -21.62 8.80
C SER A 197 13.81 -20.53 7.72
N LEU A 198 14.99 -19.99 7.43
CA LEU A 198 15.11 -18.99 6.34
C LEU A 198 14.59 -19.55 5.01
N ALA A 199 14.82 -20.85 4.75
CA ALA A 199 14.35 -21.51 3.54
C ALA A 199 12.81 -21.49 3.46
N ASP A 200 12.11 -21.79 4.55
CA ASP A 200 10.64 -21.77 4.59
C ASP A 200 10.09 -20.36 4.36
N LEU A 201 10.69 -19.35 5.02
CA LEU A 201 10.31 -17.96 4.81
C LEU A 201 10.51 -17.51 3.37
N VAL A 202 11.62 -17.88 2.75
CA VAL A 202 11.90 -17.57 1.33
C VAL A 202 10.89 -18.30 0.42
N VAL A 203 10.59 -19.57 0.66
CA VAL A 203 9.59 -20.30 -0.12
C VAL A 203 8.20 -19.67 0.03
N VAL A 204 7.79 -19.35 1.25
CA VAL A 204 6.52 -18.66 1.52
C VAL A 204 6.44 -17.34 0.76
N THR A 205 7.47 -16.49 0.85
CA THR A 205 7.45 -15.19 0.19
C THR A 205 7.52 -15.28 -1.34
N ILE A 206 8.21 -16.27 -1.89
CA ILE A 206 8.22 -16.51 -3.35
C ILE A 206 6.85 -17.00 -3.83
N LEU A 207 6.21 -17.93 -3.13
CA LEU A 207 4.89 -18.41 -3.49
C LEU A 207 3.82 -17.32 -3.37
N ALA A 208 3.75 -16.67 -2.20
CA ALA A 208 2.83 -15.56 -1.98
C ALA A 208 3.12 -14.37 -2.91
N GLY A 209 4.41 -14.01 -3.03
CA GLY A 209 4.89 -12.92 -3.89
C GLY A 209 4.61 -13.18 -5.37
N GLY A 210 4.76 -14.41 -5.83
CA GLY A 210 4.42 -14.79 -7.20
C GLY A 210 2.92 -14.62 -7.47
N LEU A 211 2.06 -15.11 -6.57
CA LEU A 211 0.61 -14.96 -6.69
C LEU A 211 0.17 -13.50 -6.65
N VAL A 212 0.66 -12.75 -5.66
CA VAL A 212 0.28 -11.32 -5.53
C VAL A 212 0.82 -10.49 -6.69
N THR A 213 1.99 -10.84 -7.25
CA THR A 213 2.55 -10.13 -8.42
C THR A 213 1.68 -10.32 -9.66
N VAL A 214 1.18 -11.52 -9.91
CA VAL A 214 0.24 -11.76 -11.02
C VAL A 214 -1.01 -10.90 -10.85
N LEU A 215 -1.61 -10.91 -9.65
CA LEU A 215 -2.80 -10.12 -9.36
C LEU A 215 -2.52 -8.61 -9.40
N MET A 216 -1.34 -8.18 -8.92
CA MET A 216 -0.86 -6.80 -9.01
C MET A 216 -0.88 -6.29 -10.46
N VAL A 217 -0.36 -7.07 -11.40
CA VAL A 217 -0.33 -6.68 -12.82
C VAL A 217 -1.74 -6.43 -13.33
N PHE A 218 -2.68 -7.33 -13.04
CA PHE A 218 -4.08 -7.17 -13.46
C PHE A 218 -4.71 -5.94 -12.81
N VAL A 219 -4.62 -5.83 -11.50
CA VAL A 219 -5.24 -4.73 -10.75
C VAL A 219 -4.66 -3.39 -11.19
N ALA A 220 -3.33 -3.24 -11.21
CA ALA A 220 -2.69 -1.99 -11.56
C ALA A 220 -3.00 -1.58 -13.01
N TYR A 221 -2.90 -2.52 -13.97
CA TYR A 221 -3.18 -2.20 -15.36
C TYR A 221 -4.62 -1.78 -15.59
N TYR A 222 -5.59 -2.60 -15.18
CA TYR A 222 -7.00 -2.34 -15.49
C TYR A 222 -7.59 -1.18 -14.68
N THR A 223 -7.12 -0.97 -13.46
CA THR A 223 -7.55 0.19 -12.65
C THR A 223 -7.03 1.49 -13.26
N THR A 224 -5.75 1.54 -13.63
CA THR A 224 -5.12 2.74 -14.24
C THR A 224 -5.73 3.03 -15.61
N MET A 225 -5.85 2.00 -16.45
CA MET A 225 -6.47 2.11 -17.78
C MET A 225 -7.93 2.56 -17.68
N GLY A 226 -8.68 1.98 -16.76
CA GLY A 226 -10.07 2.33 -16.52
C GLY A 226 -10.22 3.77 -16.04
N ALA A 227 -9.43 4.19 -15.04
CA ALA A 227 -9.45 5.56 -14.56
C ALA A 227 -9.19 6.57 -15.69
N PHE A 228 -8.15 6.33 -16.49
CA PHE A 228 -7.81 7.19 -17.62
C PHE A 228 -8.92 7.25 -18.67
N ARG A 229 -9.53 6.11 -19.04
CA ARG A 229 -10.63 6.06 -20.03
C ARG A 229 -11.91 6.73 -19.56
N PHE A 230 -12.18 6.73 -18.27
CA PHE A 230 -13.34 7.42 -17.71
C PHE A 230 -13.06 8.90 -17.36
N GLY A 231 -11.89 9.42 -17.73
CA GLY A 231 -11.52 10.82 -17.46
C GLY A 231 -11.28 11.10 -15.98
N LEU A 232 -11.00 10.06 -15.19
CA LEU A 232 -10.56 10.17 -13.81
C LEU A 232 -9.03 10.28 -13.79
N ASP A 233 -8.50 10.96 -12.78
CA ASP A 233 -7.06 11.01 -12.58
C ASP A 233 -6.55 9.65 -12.07
N PRO A 234 -5.74 8.91 -12.88
CA PRO A 234 -5.25 7.60 -12.49
C PRO A 234 -4.40 7.62 -11.22
N ASP A 235 -3.69 8.71 -10.93
CA ASP A 235 -2.87 8.80 -9.72
C ASP A 235 -3.76 8.99 -8.47
N THR A 236 -4.82 9.77 -8.59
CA THR A 236 -5.77 10.00 -7.50
C THR A 236 -6.68 8.79 -7.26
N TYR A 237 -7.06 8.08 -8.32
CA TYR A 237 -7.98 6.95 -8.27
C TYR A 237 -7.25 5.61 -8.23
N GLY A 238 -6.27 5.42 -9.12
CA GLY A 238 -5.61 4.15 -9.36
C GLY A 238 -4.75 3.71 -8.17
N ILE A 239 -3.87 4.58 -7.69
CA ILE A 239 -2.91 4.20 -6.64
C ILE A 239 -3.61 3.69 -5.36
N PRO A 240 -4.59 4.41 -4.75
CA PRO A 240 -5.29 3.91 -3.57
C PRO A 240 -6.03 2.59 -3.82
N MET A 241 -6.71 2.46 -4.96
CA MET A 241 -7.40 1.21 -5.31
C MET A 241 -6.45 0.04 -5.48
N VAL A 242 -5.29 0.27 -6.11
CA VAL A 242 -4.27 -0.75 -6.31
C VAL A 242 -3.68 -1.18 -4.97
N THR A 243 -3.23 -0.24 -4.14
CA THR A 243 -2.59 -0.57 -2.86
C THR A 243 -3.53 -1.32 -1.93
N SER A 244 -4.75 -0.82 -1.67
CA SER A 244 -5.70 -1.48 -0.77
C SER A 244 -6.20 -2.83 -1.32
N THR A 245 -6.35 -2.97 -2.66
CA THR A 245 -6.64 -4.28 -3.24
C THR A 245 -5.49 -5.26 -3.00
N LEU A 246 -4.24 -4.79 -3.11
CA LEU A 246 -3.06 -5.62 -2.90
C LEU A 246 -2.84 -5.94 -1.41
N ASP A 247 -3.22 -5.08 -0.49
CA ASP A 247 -3.23 -5.39 0.94
C ASP A 247 -4.21 -6.53 1.25
N LEU A 248 -5.42 -6.46 0.70
CA LEU A 248 -6.42 -7.52 0.85
C LEU A 248 -5.94 -8.84 0.22
N VAL A 249 -5.56 -8.81 -1.05
CA VAL A 249 -5.14 -10.00 -1.80
C VAL A 249 -3.82 -10.54 -1.26
N GLY A 250 -2.89 -9.66 -0.88
CA GLY A 250 -1.61 -10.00 -0.28
C GLY A 250 -1.77 -10.74 1.06
N ALA A 251 -2.70 -10.30 1.90
CA ALA A 251 -3.03 -11.01 3.12
C ALA A 251 -3.51 -12.45 2.84
N PHE A 252 -4.41 -12.64 1.87
CA PHE A 252 -4.88 -13.97 1.47
C PHE A 252 -3.76 -14.83 0.87
N THR A 253 -2.94 -14.28 -0.03
CA THR A 253 -1.87 -15.04 -0.67
C THR A 253 -0.78 -15.45 0.31
N LEU A 254 -0.46 -14.58 1.28
CA LEU A 254 0.50 -14.90 2.33
C LEU A 254 -0.01 -16.02 3.23
N ILE A 255 -1.27 -15.93 3.71
CA ILE A 255 -1.88 -16.99 4.52
C ILE A 255 -1.91 -18.31 3.74
N LEU A 256 -2.32 -18.28 2.47
CA LEU A 256 -2.34 -19.46 1.62
C LEU A 256 -0.96 -20.11 1.48
N ALA A 257 0.08 -19.31 1.30
CA ALA A 257 1.46 -19.80 1.19
C ALA A 257 1.96 -20.37 2.52
N LEU A 258 1.65 -19.74 3.65
CA LEU A 258 2.00 -20.26 4.99
C LEU A 258 1.39 -21.63 5.25
N VAL A 259 0.10 -21.78 4.95
CA VAL A 259 -0.59 -23.07 5.07
C VAL A 259 -0.01 -24.12 4.10
N ALA A 260 0.29 -23.73 2.87
CA ALA A 260 0.84 -24.65 1.86
C ALA A 260 2.24 -25.17 2.21
N VAL A 261 3.05 -24.35 2.89
CA VAL A 261 4.41 -24.72 3.35
C VAL A 261 4.37 -25.45 4.70
N GLY A 262 3.25 -25.35 5.43
CA GLY A 262 3.09 -25.98 6.75
C GLY A 262 3.80 -25.20 7.87
N VAL A 263 3.89 -23.90 7.73
CA VAL A 263 4.49 -22.97 8.72
C VAL A 263 3.43 -22.39 9.66
N ALA A 264 2.15 -22.44 9.26
CA ALA A 264 0.98 -21.99 10.03
C ALA A 264 -0.08 -23.08 10.10
#